data_9c36df15655acea3636b8250fd15f5eb
#
_entry.id   9c36df15655acea3636b8250fd15f5eb
#
_cell.length_a   1.000
_cell.length_b   1.000
_cell.length_c   1.000
_cell.angle_alpha   90.00
_cell.angle_beta   90.00
_cell.angle_gamma   90.00
#
_symmetry.space_group_name_H-M   'P 1'
#
loop_
_entity.id
_entity.type
_entity.pdbx_description
1 polymer ?
#
loop_
_entity_poly.entity_id
_entity_poly.type
_entity_poly.pdbx_seq_one_letter_code
_entity_poly.pdbx_strand_id
1 'polypeptide(L)'
;MTSRGEKVQAAGLTEVPALTPGPARKPAAALAVRAGLVALAAAVLFFCYWRQSQAVPLSSDGSSNVLQAWAMLHGNLLLHNWWVSDVSFYTTELPQYMLIEALAGLGPWVVHAAAAMTYTLLVLLAAVLAAGGRPPGTPRSFFRGDPSPRTPLGKGYPPPRTPRALLAAGLMLSPQLGATSILLLSPDHTGTAVPLLVIWLLIDRARPHWYVPVMVGLLFTVTMVGDSIILLTGIVPLVLVGAGRAAAGLIRRGKRDASTWYELGMAGAAAGAGVAGSFGPRVMAALGGYRQSPIAADTDLSQLQHGAWVTFQGFLELFGANVFKPTFFGTRPALEVVFVAIHLAGAILAVWALGVGLARIFRPGELIVPVFAVAIVANLGAYMISTHAQDLLGAREMAALLPLGAVLAGRLLGDRIATWTRAARRWFVPVISVLTAGYLAALGFGAAQAPVPAGGEPLAGWLAAHGLTRGLASYWQANSTTVASSGHVVVSAVVPDVRDHLVPYLWESDLASYDPARHFANFVVADGPSVWPGMQLSAQLTFGHPARAYHVDGYTILVWNTNVLAKLDKSA
;
A
#
# COMPACT_ATOMS: atom_id res chain seq x y z
N MET A 1 -34.14 -87.60 -33.56
CA MET A 1 -32.84 -87.91 -33.00
C MET A 1 -32.44 -86.73 -32.19
N THR A 2 -32.71 -86.81 -30.99
CA THR A 2 -32.15 -86.42 -29.68
C THR A 2 -31.20 -85.29 -29.66
N SER A 3 -31.65 -84.10 -29.20
CA SER A 3 -30.81 -82.96 -28.71
C SER A 3 -30.74 -83.06 -27.20
N ARG A 4 -29.53 -83.16 -26.70
CA ARG A 4 -29.17 -83.04 -25.26
C ARG A 4 -28.99 -81.55 -24.91
N GLY A 5 -29.84 -81.03 -24.06
CA GLY A 5 -29.66 -79.72 -23.44
C GLY A 5 -28.73 -79.83 -22.21
N GLU A 6 -27.73 -79.06 -22.20
CA GLU A 6 -26.81 -78.91 -21.08
C GLU A 6 -27.26 -77.73 -20.22
N LYS A 7 -27.62 -77.97 -18.96
CA LYS A 7 -27.94 -76.98 -17.97
C LYS A 7 -26.62 -76.45 -17.37
N VAL A 8 -26.26 -75.19 -17.64
CA VAL A 8 -25.19 -74.49 -16.93
C VAL A 8 -25.75 -73.98 -15.61
N GLN A 9 -25.19 -74.48 -14.53
CA GLN A 9 -25.48 -74.08 -13.17
C GLN A 9 -24.83 -72.71 -12.92
N ALA A 10 -25.64 -71.69 -12.55
CA ALA A 10 -25.18 -70.36 -12.15
C ALA A 10 -24.47 -70.47 -10.79
N ALA A 11 -23.14 -70.23 -10.78
CA ALA A 11 -22.35 -70.10 -9.58
C ALA A 11 -22.69 -68.77 -8.84
N GLY A 12 -22.92 -68.87 -7.53
CA GLY A 12 -23.36 -67.78 -6.69
C GLY A 12 -22.38 -66.60 -6.70
N LEU A 13 -22.95 -65.42 -7.00
CA LEU A 13 -22.30 -64.15 -6.79
C LEU A 13 -22.28 -63.87 -5.27
N THR A 14 -21.11 -63.97 -4.67
CA THR A 14 -20.86 -63.47 -3.31
C THR A 14 -21.06 -61.96 -3.28
N GLU A 15 -22.09 -61.50 -2.55
CA GLU A 15 -22.30 -60.05 -2.26
C GLU A 15 -21.06 -59.45 -1.58
N VAL A 16 -20.37 -58.56 -2.26
CA VAL A 16 -19.34 -57.72 -1.68
C VAL A 16 -20.03 -56.72 -0.71
N PRO A 17 -19.68 -56.70 0.57
CA PRO A 17 -20.29 -55.76 1.52
C PRO A 17 -20.09 -54.33 1.03
N ALA A 18 -21.18 -53.60 0.84
CA ALA A 18 -21.13 -52.18 0.53
C ALA A 18 -20.38 -51.43 1.63
N LEU A 19 -19.22 -50.91 1.29
CA LEU A 19 -18.48 -49.99 2.15
C LEU A 19 -19.37 -48.79 2.47
N THR A 20 -19.89 -48.75 3.69
CA THR A 20 -20.62 -47.61 4.22
C THR A 20 -19.77 -46.36 4.05
N PRO A 21 -20.23 -45.31 3.36
CA PRO A 21 -19.48 -44.05 3.24
C PRO A 21 -19.28 -43.50 4.66
N GLY A 22 -18.04 -43.37 5.09
CA GLY A 22 -17.73 -42.72 6.35
C GLY A 22 -18.32 -41.32 6.38
N PRO A 23 -18.64 -40.74 7.56
CA PRO A 23 -19.34 -39.46 7.66
C PRO A 23 -18.60 -38.38 6.89
N ALA A 24 -19.22 -37.90 5.80
CA ALA A 24 -18.71 -36.82 5.00
C ALA A 24 -18.51 -35.59 5.91
N ARG A 25 -17.27 -35.26 6.24
CA ARG A 25 -16.93 -34.05 7.00
C ARG A 25 -17.62 -32.86 6.31
N LYS A 26 -18.58 -32.25 7.01
CA LYS A 26 -19.42 -31.17 6.49
C LYS A 26 -18.50 -30.09 5.89
N PRO A 27 -18.62 -29.73 4.62
CA PRO A 27 -17.72 -28.75 3.96
C PRO A 27 -17.72 -27.38 4.67
N ALA A 28 -18.79 -27.05 5.37
CA ALA A 28 -18.93 -25.86 6.19
C ALA A 28 -17.92 -25.79 7.36
N ALA A 29 -17.67 -26.92 8.06
CA ALA A 29 -16.73 -26.95 9.18
C ALA A 29 -15.27 -26.70 8.71
N ALA A 30 -14.88 -27.27 7.57
CA ALA A 30 -13.55 -27.04 6.98
C ALA A 30 -13.38 -25.59 6.51
N LEU A 31 -14.43 -24.96 6.00
CA LEU A 31 -14.42 -23.55 5.62
C LEU A 31 -14.30 -22.64 6.85
N ALA A 32 -15.05 -22.91 7.92
CA ALA A 32 -15.00 -22.16 9.17
C ALA A 32 -13.60 -22.22 9.82
N VAL A 33 -12.99 -23.41 9.84
CA VAL A 33 -11.61 -23.57 10.36
C VAL A 33 -10.61 -22.75 9.54
N ARG A 34 -10.70 -22.80 8.19
CA ARG A 34 -9.82 -22.01 7.33
C ARG A 34 -10.03 -20.51 7.52
N ALA A 35 -11.27 -20.05 7.62
CA ALA A 35 -11.58 -18.65 7.89
C ALA A 35 -11.02 -18.21 9.25
N GLY A 36 -11.17 -19.05 10.29
CA GLY A 36 -10.61 -18.79 11.63
C GLY A 36 -9.08 -18.70 11.61
N LEU A 37 -8.39 -19.59 10.87
CA LEU A 37 -6.93 -19.52 10.74
C LEU A 37 -6.45 -18.26 10.00
N VAL A 38 -7.17 -17.83 8.96
CA VAL A 38 -6.86 -16.57 8.24
C VAL A 38 -7.11 -15.37 9.15
N ALA A 39 -8.20 -15.35 9.89
CA ALA A 39 -8.50 -14.28 10.86
C ALA A 39 -7.44 -14.20 11.97
N LEU A 40 -7.02 -15.33 12.50
CA LEU A 40 -5.95 -15.40 13.51
C LEU A 40 -4.62 -14.89 12.93
N ALA A 41 -4.25 -15.34 11.73
CA ALA A 41 -3.04 -14.84 11.07
C ALA A 41 -3.10 -13.33 10.82
N ALA A 42 -4.25 -12.81 10.37
CA ALA A 42 -4.47 -11.38 10.18
C ALA A 42 -4.31 -10.60 11.49
N ALA A 43 -4.88 -11.10 12.58
CA ALA A 43 -4.79 -10.47 13.90
C ALA A 43 -3.34 -10.45 14.43
N VAL A 44 -2.60 -11.55 14.27
CA VAL A 44 -1.18 -11.63 14.67
C VAL A 44 -0.33 -10.67 13.85
N LEU A 45 -0.50 -10.65 12.52
CA LEU A 45 0.23 -9.74 11.65
C LEU A 45 -0.08 -8.28 11.98
N PHE A 46 -1.37 -7.94 12.12
CA PHE A 46 -1.80 -6.60 12.51
C PHE A 46 -1.12 -6.16 13.81
N PHE A 47 -1.15 -7.02 14.85
CA PHE A 47 -0.53 -6.71 16.12
C PHE A 47 0.99 -6.48 15.98
N CYS A 48 1.70 -7.35 15.27
CA CYS A 48 3.14 -7.21 15.06
C CYS A 48 3.47 -5.91 14.30
N TYR A 49 2.74 -5.59 13.23
CA TYR A 49 2.96 -4.37 12.46
C TYR A 49 2.58 -3.11 13.25
N TRP A 50 1.51 -3.17 14.03
CA TRP A 50 1.14 -2.09 14.92
C TRP A 50 2.21 -1.81 15.99
N ARG A 51 2.78 -2.86 16.58
CA ARG A 51 3.91 -2.71 17.51
C ARG A 51 5.14 -2.14 16.83
N GLN A 52 5.48 -2.63 15.65
CA GLN A 52 6.64 -2.15 14.89
C GLN A 52 6.46 -0.71 14.40
N SER A 53 5.26 -0.30 13.97
CA SER A 53 4.98 1.07 13.53
C SER A 53 5.20 2.09 14.65
N GLN A 54 4.99 1.71 15.91
CA GLN A 54 5.25 2.56 17.06
C GLN A 54 6.75 2.79 17.36
N ALA A 55 7.65 2.10 16.67
CA ALA A 55 9.10 2.33 16.79
C ALA A 55 9.59 3.55 15.99
N VAL A 56 8.70 4.24 15.28
CA VAL A 56 8.97 5.50 14.57
C VAL A 56 7.98 6.58 15.04
N PRO A 57 8.41 7.87 15.10
CA PRO A 57 7.52 8.95 15.52
C PRO A 57 6.44 9.21 14.46
N LEU A 58 5.34 9.86 14.86
CA LEU A 58 4.30 10.30 13.93
C LEU A 58 4.87 11.26 12.87
N SER A 59 4.46 11.07 11.62
CA SER A 59 4.68 12.06 10.56
C SER A 59 3.57 13.12 10.56
N SER A 60 3.89 14.30 10.03
CA SER A 60 2.88 15.35 9.81
C SER A 60 1.88 14.93 8.72
N ASP A 61 2.34 14.25 7.66
CA ASP A 61 1.51 13.74 6.57
C ASP A 61 0.45 12.76 7.10
N GLY A 62 0.85 11.73 7.83
CA GLY A 62 -0.08 10.78 8.45
C GLY A 62 -1.03 11.44 9.45
N SER A 63 -0.53 12.43 10.21
CA SER A 63 -1.36 13.20 11.14
C SER A 63 -2.37 14.09 10.41
N SER A 64 -2.00 14.68 9.28
CA SER A 64 -2.93 15.43 8.44
C SER A 64 -4.07 14.54 7.92
N ASN A 65 -3.75 13.35 7.44
CA ASN A 65 -4.74 12.39 6.96
C ASN A 65 -5.73 11.98 8.08
N VAL A 66 -5.25 11.83 9.32
CA VAL A 66 -6.11 11.65 10.50
C VAL A 66 -7.06 12.83 10.67
N LEU A 67 -6.56 14.07 10.66
CA LEU A 67 -7.40 15.27 10.82
C LEU A 67 -8.42 15.45 9.68
N GLN A 68 -8.05 15.11 8.45
CA GLN A 68 -8.94 15.11 7.29
C GLN A 68 -10.06 14.07 7.47
N ALA A 69 -9.72 12.83 7.84
CA ALA A 69 -10.67 11.77 8.08
C ALA A 69 -11.62 12.11 9.25
N TRP A 70 -11.08 12.71 10.31
CA TRP A 70 -11.88 13.24 11.43
C TRP A 70 -12.87 14.31 10.99
N ALA A 71 -12.44 15.27 10.15
CA ALA A 71 -13.33 16.28 9.57
C ALA A 71 -14.45 15.64 8.73
N MET A 72 -14.13 14.63 7.92
CA MET A 72 -15.13 13.89 7.12
C MET A 72 -16.17 13.19 8.00
N LEU A 73 -15.76 12.55 9.10
CA LEU A 73 -16.68 11.92 10.06
C LEU A 73 -17.60 12.92 10.77
N HIS A 74 -17.16 14.18 10.89
CA HIS A 74 -17.93 15.25 11.53
C HIS A 74 -18.69 16.13 10.54
N GLY A 75 -18.99 15.58 9.35
CA GLY A 75 -19.90 16.19 8.38
C GLY A 75 -19.23 16.98 7.27
N ASN A 76 -17.91 17.17 7.29
CA ASN A 76 -17.17 17.81 6.20
C ASN A 76 -16.69 16.79 5.16
N LEU A 77 -17.63 16.01 4.58
CA LEU A 77 -17.32 14.92 3.66
C LEU A 77 -16.47 15.37 2.45
N LEU A 78 -16.71 16.56 1.92
CA LEU A 78 -15.98 17.08 0.76
C LEU A 78 -14.71 17.82 1.15
N LEU A 79 -14.37 17.87 2.43
CA LEU A 79 -13.21 18.60 2.96
C LEU A 79 -13.22 20.08 2.52
N HIS A 80 -14.37 20.76 2.69
CA HIS A 80 -14.48 22.21 2.45
C HIS A 80 -13.42 22.96 3.26
N ASN A 81 -12.79 23.94 2.66
CA ASN A 81 -11.68 24.74 3.19
C ASN A 81 -10.36 23.99 3.38
N TRP A 82 -10.24 22.72 3.00
CA TRP A 82 -8.96 22.01 3.05
C TRP A 82 -8.13 22.25 1.79
N TRP A 83 -6.85 22.52 2.01
CA TRP A 83 -5.81 22.27 1.05
C TRP A 83 -5.17 20.93 1.39
N VAL A 84 -5.25 19.98 0.47
CA VAL A 84 -4.55 18.71 0.58
C VAL A 84 -3.20 18.80 -0.12
N SER A 85 -2.35 17.78 0.02
CA SER A 85 -1.09 17.69 -0.71
C SER A 85 -1.31 17.57 -2.23
N ASP A 86 -0.27 17.29 -2.97
CA ASP A 86 -0.32 16.92 -4.40
C ASP A 86 -1.03 15.57 -4.62
N VAL A 87 -1.27 14.82 -3.56
CA VAL A 87 -2.07 13.58 -3.53
C VAL A 87 -3.18 13.74 -2.47
N SER A 88 -4.43 13.45 -2.84
CA SER A 88 -5.54 13.70 -1.93
C SER A 88 -5.81 12.58 -0.93
N PHE A 89 -5.39 11.36 -1.22
CA PHE A 89 -5.71 10.13 -0.48
C PHE A 89 -7.21 9.92 -0.20
N TYR A 90 -8.07 10.73 -0.81
CA TYR A 90 -9.49 10.86 -0.51
C TYR A 90 -10.27 9.56 -0.65
N THR A 91 -9.98 8.78 -1.69
CA THR A 91 -10.69 7.52 -2.00
C THR A 91 -9.87 6.27 -1.66
N THR A 92 -8.66 6.43 -1.18
CA THR A 92 -7.71 5.32 -0.94
C THR A 92 -7.40 5.13 0.53
N GLU A 93 -6.76 6.10 1.17
CA GLU A 93 -6.30 6.03 2.55
C GLU A 93 -7.31 6.60 3.54
N LEU A 94 -7.92 7.76 3.25
CA LEU A 94 -8.85 8.42 4.18
C LEU A 94 -10.00 7.52 4.65
N PRO A 95 -10.61 6.65 3.81
CA PRO A 95 -11.62 5.71 4.29
C PRO A 95 -11.11 4.72 5.35
N GLN A 96 -9.81 4.37 5.32
CA GLN A 96 -9.20 3.50 6.31
C GLN A 96 -9.04 4.21 7.66
N TYR A 97 -8.60 5.47 7.65
CA TYR A 97 -8.54 6.33 8.82
C TYR A 97 -9.93 6.54 9.42
N MET A 98 -10.92 6.90 8.59
CA MET A 98 -12.31 7.06 9.03
C MET A 98 -12.85 5.82 9.74
N LEU A 99 -12.58 4.62 9.23
CA LEU A 99 -13.02 3.38 9.87
C LEU A 99 -12.44 3.23 11.28
N ILE A 100 -11.17 3.53 11.45
CA ILE A 100 -10.47 3.40 12.73
C ILE A 100 -10.97 4.45 13.72
N GLU A 101 -11.09 5.70 13.28
CA GLU A 101 -11.58 6.81 14.11
C GLU A 101 -13.03 6.66 14.52
N ALA A 102 -13.89 6.13 13.64
CA ALA A 102 -15.28 5.84 13.96
C ALA A 102 -15.41 4.80 15.09
N LEU A 103 -14.42 3.92 15.25
CA LEU A 103 -14.42 2.89 16.30
C LEU A 103 -13.81 3.38 17.62
N ALA A 104 -12.86 4.28 17.58
CA ALA A 104 -12.08 4.58 18.78
C ALA A 104 -11.63 6.05 18.93
N GLY A 105 -12.09 6.95 18.07
CA GLY A 105 -11.89 8.40 18.17
C GLY A 105 -10.52 8.88 17.67
N LEU A 106 -10.33 10.19 17.76
CA LEU A 106 -9.11 10.89 17.35
C LEU A 106 -7.96 10.62 18.32
N GLY A 107 -6.79 10.28 17.80
CA GLY A 107 -5.58 10.11 18.60
C GLY A 107 -4.36 9.65 17.81
N PRO A 108 -3.16 9.74 18.41
CA PRO A 108 -1.90 9.42 17.72
C PRO A 108 -1.82 7.94 17.26
N TRP A 109 -2.47 7.03 17.97
CA TRP A 109 -2.51 5.61 17.66
C TRP A 109 -3.23 5.29 16.34
N VAL A 110 -4.06 6.21 15.81
CA VAL A 110 -4.84 6.03 14.57
C VAL A 110 -3.89 5.84 13.37
N VAL A 111 -2.82 6.63 13.27
CA VAL A 111 -1.83 6.51 12.20
C VAL A 111 -1.19 5.13 12.20
N HIS A 112 -0.74 4.66 13.37
CA HIS A 112 -0.11 3.36 13.52
C HIS A 112 -1.06 2.20 13.21
N ALA A 113 -2.33 2.32 13.65
CA ALA A 113 -3.36 1.31 13.37
C ALA A 113 -3.70 1.26 11.87
N ALA A 114 -3.78 2.41 11.20
CA ALA A 114 -4.04 2.49 9.76
C ALA A 114 -2.90 1.87 8.96
N ALA A 115 -1.64 2.19 9.28
CA ALA A 115 -0.48 1.60 8.64
C ALA A 115 -0.42 0.08 8.82
N ALA A 116 -0.64 -0.41 10.04
CA ALA A 116 -0.66 -1.84 10.35
C ALA A 116 -1.80 -2.58 9.62
N MET A 117 -3.00 -2.00 9.59
CA MET A 117 -4.15 -2.55 8.87
C MET A 117 -3.88 -2.63 7.37
N THR A 118 -3.39 -1.54 6.78
CA THR A 118 -3.03 -1.47 5.36
C THR A 118 -2.02 -2.54 5.00
N TYR A 119 -0.91 -2.62 5.74
CA TYR A 119 0.14 -3.58 5.42
C TYR A 119 -0.32 -5.04 5.63
N THR A 120 -1.14 -5.31 6.64
CA THR A 120 -1.78 -6.63 6.83
C THR A 120 -2.65 -7.00 5.62
N LEU A 121 -3.48 -6.07 5.14
CA LEU A 121 -4.31 -6.28 3.96
C LEU A 121 -3.45 -6.56 2.71
N LEU A 122 -2.34 -5.84 2.53
CA LEU A 122 -1.42 -6.06 1.40
C LEU A 122 -0.81 -7.46 1.42
N VAL A 123 -0.34 -7.95 2.58
CA VAL A 123 0.19 -9.31 2.72
C VAL A 123 -0.86 -10.37 2.35
N LEU A 124 -2.08 -10.21 2.87
CA LEU A 124 -3.17 -11.16 2.59
C LEU A 124 -3.63 -11.11 1.12
N LEU A 125 -3.81 -9.92 0.55
CA LEU A 125 -4.21 -9.74 -0.84
C LEU A 125 -3.14 -10.27 -1.80
N ALA A 126 -1.86 -10.00 -1.53
CA ALA A 126 -0.74 -10.52 -2.32
C ALA A 126 -0.69 -12.05 -2.29
N ALA A 127 -0.87 -12.66 -1.11
CA ALA A 127 -0.94 -14.12 -0.98
C ALA A 127 -2.10 -14.73 -1.79
N VAL A 128 -3.30 -14.11 -1.68
CA VAL A 128 -4.51 -14.55 -2.40
C VAL A 128 -4.35 -14.37 -3.92
N LEU A 129 -3.74 -13.28 -4.35
CA LEU A 129 -3.48 -13.01 -5.76
C LEU A 129 -2.38 -13.92 -6.31
N ALA A 130 -1.33 -14.20 -5.55
CA ALA A 130 -0.27 -15.14 -5.93
C ALA A 130 -0.79 -16.58 -6.11
N ALA A 131 -1.75 -17.00 -5.28
CA ALA A 131 -2.39 -18.30 -5.43
C ALA A 131 -3.05 -18.48 -6.80
N GLY A 132 -3.49 -17.41 -7.45
CA GLY A 132 -4.17 -17.41 -8.74
C GLY A 132 -5.63 -17.88 -8.72
N GLY A 133 -6.42 -17.44 -9.69
CA GLY A 133 -7.87 -17.66 -9.71
C GLY A 133 -8.37 -18.89 -10.48
N ARG A 134 -7.68 -19.36 -11.53
CA ARG A 134 -8.19 -20.39 -12.46
C ARG A 134 -7.28 -21.60 -12.57
N PRO A 135 -7.87 -22.83 -12.74
CA PRO A 135 -7.11 -23.98 -13.17
C PRO A 135 -6.54 -23.74 -14.57
N PRO A 136 -5.28 -24.18 -14.87
CA PRO A 136 -4.81 -24.25 -16.23
C PRO A 136 -5.73 -25.20 -17.02
N GLY A 137 -6.27 -24.76 -18.16
CA GLY A 137 -7.01 -25.61 -19.08
C GLY A 137 -8.51 -25.37 -19.26
N THR A 138 -9.11 -24.32 -18.67
CA THR A 138 -10.45 -23.90 -19.08
C THR A 138 -10.38 -23.21 -20.45
N PRO A 139 -10.99 -23.78 -21.51
CA PRO A 139 -10.97 -23.17 -22.83
C PRO A 139 -11.62 -21.79 -22.80
N ARG A 140 -11.00 -20.81 -23.44
CA ARG A 140 -11.56 -19.48 -23.69
C ARG A 140 -12.62 -19.54 -24.82
N SER A 141 -13.68 -20.33 -24.71
CA SER A 141 -14.80 -20.24 -25.66
C SER A 141 -15.71 -19.09 -25.25
N PHE A 142 -15.52 -17.93 -25.88
CA PHE A 142 -16.20 -16.68 -25.52
C PHE A 142 -17.63 -16.57 -26.00
N PHE A 143 -18.06 -17.32 -27.04
CA PHE A 143 -19.30 -17.03 -27.76
C PHE A 143 -20.06 -18.22 -28.35
N ARG A 144 -19.81 -19.45 -27.94
CA ARG A 144 -20.68 -20.57 -28.41
C ARG A 144 -20.99 -21.50 -27.25
N GLY A 145 -22.29 -21.78 -27.11
CA GLY A 145 -22.83 -22.83 -26.25
C GLY A 145 -22.50 -24.24 -26.74
N ASP A 146 -21.29 -24.47 -27.23
CA ASP A 146 -20.82 -25.80 -27.55
C ASP A 146 -20.51 -26.52 -26.23
N PRO A 147 -21.14 -27.71 -26.03
CA PRO A 147 -20.75 -28.58 -24.94
C PRO A 147 -19.30 -28.99 -25.18
N SER A 148 -18.37 -28.40 -24.41
CA SER A 148 -16.97 -28.79 -24.46
C SER A 148 -16.88 -30.31 -24.31
N PRO A 149 -16.09 -31.01 -25.16
CA PRO A 149 -15.84 -32.43 -24.96
C PRO A 149 -15.29 -32.59 -23.53
N ARG A 150 -15.99 -33.39 -22.73
CA ARG A 150 -15.54 -33.79 -21.40
C ARG A 150 -14.18 -34.47 -21.60
N THR A 151 -13.11 -33.73 -21.45
CA THR A 151 -11.76 -34.31 -21.35
C THR A 151 -11.85 -35.32 -20.19
N PRO A 152 -11.46 -36.59 -20.37
CA PRO A 152 -11.46 -37.55 -19.29
C PRO A 152 -10.61 -36.95 -18.17
N LEU A 153 -11.15 -36.87 -16.98
CA LEU A 153 -10.46 -36.48 -15.77
C LEU A 153 -9.28 -37.44 -15.55
N GLY A 154 -8.17 -37.17 -16.23
CA GLY A 154 -6.89 -37.74 -15.85
C GLY A 154 -6.66 -37.41 -14.39
N LYS A 155 -6.31 -38.41 -13.56
CA LYS A 155 -6.17 -38.38 -12.11
C LYS A 155 -5.04 -37.42 -11.60
N GLY A 156 -4.93 -36.22 -12.15
CA GLY A 156 -4.02 -35.19 -11.67
C GLY A 156 -4.82 -34.08 -10.98
N TYR A 157 -4.95 -34.10 -9.66
CA TYR A 157 -5.34 -32.93 -8.88
C TYR A 157 -4.45 -31.76 -9.30
N PRO A 158 -5.02 -30.57 -9.60
CA PRO A 158 -4.20 -29.39 -9.82
C PRO A 158 -3.28 -29.20 -8.60
N PRO A 159 -1.99 -28.87 -8.82
CA PRO A 159 -1.05 -28.70 -7.72
C PRO A 159 -1.61 -27.73 -6.69
N PRO A 160 -1.41 -27.98 -5.39
CA PRO A 160 -1.88 -27.09 -4.35
C PRO A 160 -1.29 -25.70 -4.57
N ARG A 161 -2.13 -24.69 -4.66
CA ARG A 161 -1.77 -23.27 -4.89
C ARG A 161 -1.10 -22.64 -3.66
N THR A 162 -1.08 -23.37 -2.56
CA THR A 162 -0.50 -23.00 -1.27
C THR A 162 0.96 -22.52 -1.35
N PRO A 163 1.90 -23.18 -2.09
CA PRO A 163 3.28 -22.71 -2.17
C PRO A 163 3.43 -21.33 -2.77
N ARG A 164 2.58 -20.95 -3.73
CA ARG A 164 2.57 -19.64 -4.35
C ARG A 164 2.16 -18.56 -3.34
N ALA A 165 1.07 -18.79 -2.62
CA ALA A 165 0.58 -17.89 -1.58
C ALA A 165 1.59 -17.74 -0.44
N LEU A 166 2.18 -18.85 0.02
CA LEU A 166 3.17 -18.84 1.10
C LEU A 166 4.44 -18.09 0.70
N LEU A 167 4.92 -18.25 -0.55
CA LEU A 167 6.09 -17.52 -1.01
C LEU A 167 5.81 -16.00 -1.05
N ALA A 168 4.66 -15.58 -1.59
CA ALA A 168 4.31 -14.17 -1.64
C ALA A 168 4.13 -13.57 -0.23
N ALA A 169 3.39 -14.25 0.64
CA ALA A 169 3.24 -13.81 2.03
C ALA A 169 4.58 -13.79 2.77
N GLY A 170 5.43 -14.80 2.55
CA GLY A 170 6.74 -14.90 3.18
C GLY A 170 7.68 -13.75 2.83
N LEU A 171 7.69 -13.31 1.56
CA LEU A 171 8.49 -12.17 1.10
C LEU A 171 8.06 -10.84 1.72
N MET A 172 6.79 -10.73 2.12
CA MET A 172 6.22 -9.54 2.74
C MET A 172 6.07 -9.68 4.26
N LEU A 173 6.42 -10.84 4.84
CA LEU A 173 6.07 -11.18 6.23
C LEU A 173 6.63 -10.18 7.24
N SER A 174 7.84 -9.73 7.04
CA SER A 174 8.54 -8.88 8.00
C SER A 174 9.19 -7.70 7.27
N PRO A 175 8.61 -6.50 7.32
CA PRO A 175 9.36 -5.29 7.01
C PRO A 175 10.57 -5.21 7.94
N GLN A 176 11.75 -5.02 7.38
CA GLN A 176 12.95 -4.76 8.17
C GLN A 176 12.83 -3.39 8.86
N LEU A 177 13.52 -3.15 9.98
CA LEU A 177 13.34 -1.91 10.75
C LEU A 177 13.59 -0.64 9.92
N GLY A 178 14.58 -0.64 9.02
CA GLY A 178 14.81 0.47 8.09
C GLY A 178 13.61 0.78 7.20
N ALA A 179 12.89 -0.25 6.75
CA ALA A 179 11.69 -0.09 5.93
C ALA A 179 10.46 0.37 6.72
N THR A 180 10.53 0.44 8.05
CA THR A 180 9.39 0.88 8.89
C THR A 180 8.97 2.31 8.55
N SER A 181 9.92 3.20 8.32
CA SER A 181 9.68 4.60 7.93
C SER A 181 9.06 4.77 6.53
N ILE A 182 9.06 3.72 5.71
CA ILE A 182 8.49 3.70 4.35
C ILE A 182 7.15 2.98 4.34
N LEU A 183 7.06 1.81 5.00
CA LEU A 183 5.92 0.89 4.87
C LEU A 183 4.93 0.97 6.03
N LEU A 184 5.37 1.43 7.22
CA LEU A 184 4.60 1.41 8.45
C LEU A 184 4.55 2.76 9.18
N LEU A 185 5.13 3.83 8.62
CA LEU A 185 5.05 5.17 9.19
C LEU A 185 3.62 5.72 9.11
N SER A 186 3.02 5.57 7.94
CA SER A 186 1.66 5.94 7.58
C SER A 186 1.25 5.11 6.35
N PRO A 187 -0.04 4.98 6.02
CA PRO A 187 -0.46 4.26 4.81
C PRO A 187 -0.24 5.03 3.50
N ASP A 188 0.36 6.21 3.51
CA ASP A 188 0.56 7.07 2.35
C ASP A 188 1.21 6.31 1.19
N HIS A 189 0.60 6.34 0.00
CA HIS A 189 0.91 5.52 -1.18
C HIS A 189 0.86 3.99 -0.97
N THR A 190 1.18 3.50 0.24
CA THR A 190 1.07 2.07 0.58
C THR A 190 -0.40 1.64 0.58
N GLY A 191 -1.31 2.52 1.03
CA GLY A 191 -2.76 2.28 1.03
C GLY A 191 -3.34 2.16 -0.38
N THR A 192 -2.83 2.91 -1.34
CA THR A 192 -3.21 2.82 -2.76
C THR A 192 -2.95 1.43 -3.37
N ALA A 193 -1.96 0.70 -2.86
CA ALA A 193 -1.72 -0.67 -3.31
C ALA A 193 -2.85 -1.65 -2.90
N VAL A 194 -3.70 -1.32 -1.90
CA VAL A 194 -4.85 -2.14 -1.51
C VAL A 194 -5.90 -2.18 -2.63
N PRO A 195 -6.51 -1.06 -3.07
CA PRO A 195 -7.44 -1.08 -4.21
C PRO A 195 -6.77 -1.58 -5.49
N LEU A 196 -5.48 -1.30 -5.72
CA LEU A 196 -4.72 -1.84 -6.84
C LEU A 196 -4.77 -3.38 -6.85
N LEU A 197 -4.44 -4.05 -5.75
CA LEU A 197 -4.48 -5.51 -5.65
C LEU A 197 -5.91 -6.06 -5.76
N VAL A 198 -6.92 -5.34 -5.26
CA VAL A 198 -8.34 -5.70 -5.43
C VAL A 198 -8.75 -5.66 -6.91
N ILE A 199 -8.34 -4.64 -7.65
CA ILE A 199 -8.57 -4.55 -9.11
C ILE A 199 -7.93 -5.75 -9.83
N TRP A 200 -6.69 -6.09 -9.46
CA TRP A 200 -6.00 -7.25 -10.03
C TRP A 200 -6.65 -8.57 -9.66
N LEU A 201 -7.21 -8.70 -8.44
CA LEU A 201 -8.01 -9.88 -8.06
C LEU A 201 -9.29 -9.98 -8.87
N LEU A 202 -9.96 -8.87 -9.15
CA LEU A 202 -11.12 -8.83 -10.03
C LEU A 202 -10.75 -9.35 -11.44
N ILE A 203 -9.68 -8.81 -12.04
CA ILE A 203 -9.19 -9.22 -13.36
C ILE A 203 -8.80 -10.70 -13.38
N ASP A 204 -8.14 -11.19 -12.34
CA ASP A 204 -7.66 -12.58 -12.25
C ASP A 204 -8.82 -13.59 -12.09
N ARG A 205 -9.89 -13.22 -11.40
CA ARG A 205 -10.98 -14.13 -11.02
C ARG A 205 -12.24 -14.00 -11.82
N ALA A 206 -12.54 -12.80 -12.31
CA ALA A 206 -13.73 -12.58 -13.12
C ALA A 206 -13.65 -13.36 -14.43
N ARG A 207 -14.79 -13.91 -14.85
CA ARG A 207 -14.92 -14.43 -16.20
C ARG A 207 -14.87 -13.26 -17.17
N PRO A 208 -14.14 -13.37 -18.29
CA PRO A 208 -14.17 -12.34 -19.32
C PRO A 208 -15.61 -12.06 -19.76
N HIS A 209 -16.08 -10.86 -19.48
CA HIS A 209 -17.40 -10.37 -19.84
C HIS A 209 -17.31 -8.87 -20.10
N TRP A 210 -18.24 -8.28 -20.87
CA TRP A 210 -18.20 -6.87 -21.25
C TRP A 210 -18.18 -5.90 -20.06
N TYR A 211 -18.83 -6.25 -18.94
CA TYR A 211 -18.89 -5.39 -17.75
C TYR A 211 -17.57 -5.37 -16.96
N VAL A 212 -16.69 -6.36 -17.14
CA VAL A 212 -15.41 -6.42 -16.37
C VAL A 212 -14.49 -5.24 -16.72
N PRO A 213 -14.24 -4.90 -18.00
CA PRO A 213 -13.51 -3.68 -18.34
C PRO A 213 -14.14 -2.42 -17.74
N VAL A 214 -15.47 -2.30 -17.76
CA VAL A 214 -16.18 -1.16 -17.17
C VAL A 214 -15.94 -1.06 -15.67
N MET A 215 -16.10 -2.16 -14.93
CA MET A 215 -15.82 -2.22 -13.49
C MET A 215 -14.37 -1.85 -13.17
N VAL A 216 -13.42 -2.39 -13.94
CA VAL A 216 -12.00 -2.09 -13.81
C VAL A 216 -11.72 -0.60 -14.07
N GLY A 217 -12.32 -0.03 -15.12
CA GLY A 217 -12.21 1.39 -15.42
C GLY A 217 -12.75 2.27 -14.29
N LEU A 218 -13.93 1.95 -13.76
CA LEU A 218 -14.52 2.68 -12.62
C LEU A 218 -13.63 2.61 -11.37
N LEU A 219 -13.13 1.42 -11.03
CA LEU A 219 -12.26 1.26 -9.87
C LEU A 219 -10.94 2.02 -10.04
N PHE A 220 -10.33 1.98 -11.22
CA PHE A 220 -9.14 2.79 -11.51
C PHE A 220 -9.43 4.29 -11.44
N THR A 221 -10.58 4.75 -11.95
CA THR A 221 -10.97 6.18 -11.87
C THR A 221 -11.08 6.61 -10.41
N VAL A 222 -11.80 5.84 -9.58
CA VAL A 222 -11.94 6.13 -8.15
C VAL A 222 -10.59 6.14 -7.44
N THR A 223 -9.74 5.15 -7.70
CA THR A 223 -8.40 5.10 -7.10
C THR A 223 -7.52 6.28 -7.54
N MET A 224 -7.60 6.67 -8.81
CA MET A 224 -6.85 7.80 -9.39
C MET A 224 -7.22 9.14 -8.76
N VAL A 225 -8.45 9.32 -8.30
CA VAL A 225 -8.87 10.51 -7.54
C VAL A 225 -8.15 10.59 -6.20
N GLY A 226 -7.88 9.46 -5.57
CA GLY A 226 -7.14 9.39 -4.30
C GLY A 226 -5.63 9.53 -4.50
N ASP A 227 -5.07 8.81 -5.46
CA ASP A 227 -3.62 8.77 -5.66
C ASP A 227 -3.25 8.52 -7.13
N SER A 228 -2.52 9.46 -7.71
CA SER A 228 -2.07 9.43 -9.10
C SER A 228 -1.03 8.34 -9.40
N ILE A 229 -0.37 7.77 -8.38
CA ILE A 229 0.63 6.71 -8.57
C ILE A 229 0.04 5.44 -9.20
N ILE A 230 -1.29 5.27 -9.12
CA ILE A 230 -2.02 4.20 -9.80
C ILE A 230 -1.84 4.25 -11.32
N LEU A 231 -1.50 5.43 -11.88
CA LEU A 231 -1.18 5.59 -13.29
C LEU A 231 0.00 4.71 -13.68
N LEU A 232 1.06 4.72 -12.87
CA LEU A 232 2.31 3.99 -13.11
C LEU A 232 2.22 2.52 -12.70
N THR A 233 1.48 2.22 -11.64
CA THR A 233 1.42 0.88 -11.07
C THR A 233 0.28 0.01 -11.60
N GLY A 234 -0.73 0.63 -12.24
CA GLY A 234 -1.93 -0.04 -12.71
C GLY A 234 -2.33 0.30 -14.14
N ILE A 235 -2.63 1.57 -14.41
CA ILE A 235 -3.26 2.03 -15.65
C ILE A 235 -2.33 1.88 -16.86
N VAL A 236 -1.18 2.53 -16.87
CA VAL A 236 -0.22 2.50 -17.98
C VAL A 236 0.26 1.07 -18.26
N PRO A 237 0.64 0.25 -17.28
CA PRO A 237 1.00 -1.14 -17.52
C PRO A 237 -0.13 -1.96 -18.17
N LEU A 238 -1.37 -1.77 -17.75
CA LEU A 238 -2.51 -2.48 -18.35
C LEU A 238 -2.75 -2.03 -19.79
N VAL A 239 -2.66 -0.74 -20.07
CA VAL A 239 -2.78 -0.19 -21.43
C VAL A 239 -1.68 -0.76 -22.34
N LEU A 240 -0.41 -0.69 -21.92
CA LEU A 240 0.73 -1.14 -22.73
C LEU A 240 0.66 -2.66 -23.00
N VAL A 241 0.40 -3.46 -21.98
CA VAL A 241 0.34 -4.91 -22.14
C VAL A 241 -0.92 -5.33 -22.90
N GLY A 242 -2.07 -4.75 -22.60
CA GLY A 242 -3.35 -5.06 -23.26
C GLY A 242 -3.31 -4.69 -24.75
N ALA A 243 -2.90 -3.47 -25.09
CA ALA A 243 -2.77 -3.01 -26.46
C ALA A 243 -1.69 -3.79 -27.22
N GLY A 244 -0.51 -4.03 -26.61
CA GLY A 244 0.57 -4.80 -27.22
C GLY A 244 0.18 -6.24 -27.53
N ARG A 245 -0.57 -6.91 -26.64
CA ARG A 245 -1.06 -8.28 -26.86
C ARG A 245 -2.16 -8.33 -27.92
N ALA A 246 -3.06 -7.34 -27.92
CA ALA A 246 -4.09 -7.21 -28.94
C ALA A 246 -3.45 -7.01 -30.32
N ALA A 247 -2.47 -6.12 -30.45
CA ALA A 247 -1.73 -5.89 -31.70
C ALA A 247 -0.99 -7.16 -32.16
N ALA A 248 -0.28 -7.84 -31.26
CA ALA A 248 0.39 -9.11 -31.56
C ALA A 248 -0.60 -10.21 -31.99
N GLY A 249 -1.80 -10.23 -31.39
CA GLY A 249 -2.90 -11.14 -31.77
C GLY A 249 -3.40 -10.87 -33.20
N LEU A 250 -3.59 -9.59 -33.56
CA LEU A 250 -4.00 -9.16 -34.88
C LEU A 250 -2.97 -9.53 -35.97
N ILE A 251 -1.68 -9.26 -35.69
CA ILE A 251 -0.59 -9.55 -36.63
C ILE A 251 -0.44 -11.07 -36.87
N ARG A 252 -0.48 -11.88 -35.80
CA ARG A 252 -0.24 -13.32 -35.91
C ARG A 252 -1.40 -14.12 -36.48
N ARG A 253 -2.65 -13.72 -36.23
CA ARG A 253 -3.85 -14.52 -36.56
C ARG A 253 -4.68 -13.95 -37.70
N GLY A 254 -4.43 -12.70 -38.10
CA GLY A 254 -5.20 -12.01 -39.14
C GLY A 254 -6.69 -11.83 -38.83
N LYS A 255 -7.16 -12.27 -37.69
CA LYS A 255 -8.57 -12.24 -37.29
C LYS A 255 -8.74 -11.55 -35.93
N ARG A 256 -9.78 -10.73 -35.85
CA ARG A 256 -10.25 -10.10 -34.61
C ARG A 256 -11.09 -11.11 -33.84
N ASP A 257 -10.49 -11.84 -32.91
CA ASP A 257 -11.22 -12.76 -32.03
C ASP A 257 -11.73 -12.03 -30.76
N ALA A 258 -12.62 -12.68 -30.02
CA ALA A 258 -13.22 -12.13 -28.81
C ALA A 258 -12.16 -11.82 -27.72
N SER A 259 -11.03 -12.52 -27.70
CA SER A 259 -9.95 -12.24 -26.73
C SER A 259 -9.23 -10.93 -27.05
N THR A 260 -9.04 -10.62 -28.32
CA THR A 260 -8.47 -9.35 -28.78
C THR A 260 -9.36 -8.16 -28.40
N TRP A 261 -10.68 -8.28 -28.62
CA TRP A 261 -11.63 -7.25 -28.23
C TRP A 261 -11.69 -7.03 -26.72
N TYR A 262 -11.59 -8.10 -25.93
CA TYR A 262 -11.55 -7.99 -24.48
C TYR A 262 -10.28 -7.31 -23.99
N GLU A 263 -9.10 -7.65 -24.54
CA GLU A 263 -7.82 -7.01 -24.20
C GLU A 263 -7.81 -5.51 -24.60
N LEU A 264 -8.38 -5.16 -25.76
CA LEU A 264 -8.59 -3.77 -26.16
C LEU A 264 -9.59 -3.04 -25.25
N GLY A 265 -10.69 -3.73 -24.85
CA GLY A 265 -11.66 -3.18 -23.90
C GLY A 265 -11.03 -2.87 -22.55
N MET A 266 -10.16 -3.75 -22.04
CA MET A 266 -9.41 -3.53 -20.80
C MET A 266 -8.43 -2.36 -20.92
N ALA A 267 -7.68 -2.29 -22.03
CA ALA A 267 -6.75 -1.19 -22.28
C ALA A 267 -7.49 0.15 -22.44
N GLY A 268 -8.60 0.16 -23.19
CA GLY A 268 -9.43 1.35 -23.39
C GLY A 268 -10.09 1.84 -22.10
N ALA A 269 -10.61 0.92 -21.27
CA ALA A 269 -11.19 1.26 -19.98
C ALA A 269 -10.15 1.83 -19.01
N ALA A 270 -8.93 1.26 -18.99
CA ALA A 270 -7.83 1.78 -18.18
C ALA A 270 -7.38 3.18 -18.67
N ALA A 271 -7.22 3.38 -19.99
CA ALA A 271 -6.88 4.68 -20.54
C ALA A 271 -7.95 5.73 -20.23
N GLY A 272 -9.24 5.39 -20.42
CA GLY A 272 -10.37 6.25 -20.06
C GLY A 272 -10.40 6.59 -18.57
N ALA A 273 -10.04 5.63 -17.71
CA ALA A 273 -9.95 5.85 -16.27
C ALA A 273 -8.84 6.84 -15.89
N GLY A 274 -7.67 6.76 -16.53
CA GLY A 274 -6.58 7.74 -16.34
C GLY A 274 -7.03 9.15 -16.69
N VAL A 275 -7.70 9.30 -17.85
CA VAL A 275 -8.25 10.60 -18.27
C VAL A 275 -9.33 11.07 -17.31
N ALA A 276 -10.33 10.24 -16.99
CA ALA A 276 -11.43 10.62 -16.11
C ALA A 276 -10.94 10.97 -14.69
N GLY A 277 -10.03 10.16 -14.13
CA GLY A 277 -9.48 10.38 -12.79
C GLY A 277 -8.66 11.67 -12.68
N SER A 278 -7.96 12.08 -13.75
CA SER A 278 -7.18 13.33 -13.74
C SER A 278 -8.06 14.59 -13.59
N PHE A 279 -9.35 14.49 -13.87
CA PHE A 279 -10.32 15.58 -13.61
C PHE A 279 -10.83 15.58 -12.16
N GLY A 280 -10.61 14.52 -11.40
CA GLY A 280 -11.13 14.35 -10.04
C GLY A 280 -10.91 15.56 -9.14
N PRO A 281 -9.67 16.06 -8.96
CA PRO A 281 -9.40 17.23 -8.12
C PRO A 281 -10.15 18.50 -8.57
N ARG A 282 -10.26 18.71 -9.89
CA ARG A 282 -11.01 19.85 -10.44
C ARG A 282 -12.50 19.75 -10.15
N VAL A 283 -13.07 18.55 -10.25
CA VAL A 283 -14.47 18.29 -9.90
C VAL A 283 -14.69 18.52 -8.41
N MET A 284 -13.81 18.04 -7.54
CA MET A 284 -13.89 18.26 -6.09
C MET A 284 -13.86 19.75 -5.76
N ALA A 285 -12.93 20.51 -6.33
CA ALA A 285 -12.85 21.96 -6.13
C ALA A 285 -14.09 22.70 -6.67
N ALA A 286 -14.64 22.27 -7.82
CA ALA A 286 -15.87 22.85 -8.39
C ALA A 286 -17.11 22.58 -7.52
N LEU A 287 -17.14 21.46 -6.79
CA LEU A 287 -18.18 21.15 -5.81
C LEU A 287 -17.98 21.88 -4.46
N GLY A 288 -16.97 22.77 -4.36
CA GLY A 288 -16.60 23.45 -3.13
C GLY A 288 -15.84 22.60 -2.13
N GLY A 289 -15.39 21.40 -2.53
CA GLY A 289 -14.60 20.49 -1.72
C GLY A 289 -13.13 20.94 -1.59
N TYR A 290 -12.27 20.00 -1.25
CA TYR A 290 -10.83 20.27 -1.07
C TYR A 290 -10.19 20.86 -2.33
N ARG A 291 -9.13 21.61 -2.11
CA ARG A 291 -8.19 22.03 -3.15
C ARG A 291 -6.91 21.21 -3.04
N GLN A 292 -6.42 20.76 -4.16
CA GLN A 292 -5.17 20.01 -4.24
C GLN A 292 -4.04 20.96 -4.60
N SER A 293 -2.92 20.84 -3.91
CA SER A 293 -1.69 21.53 -4.26
C SER A 293 -1.19 21.07 -5.63
N PRO A 294 -0.61 21.95 -6.43
CA PRO A 294 -0.08 21.55 -7.73
C PRO A 294 1.01 20.49 -7.54
N ILE A 295 1.03 19.51 -8.44
CA ILE A 295 2.06 18.48 -8.46
C ILE A 295 3.40 19.16 -8.75
N ALA A 296 4.30 19.07 -7.78
CA ALA A 296 5.67 19.57 -7.92
C ALA A 296 6.61 18.55 -8.60
N ALA A 297 6.08 17.47 -9.14
CA ALA A 297 6.85 16.42 -9.77
C ALA A 297 7.41 16.87 -11.12
N ASP A 298 8.55 17.48 -11.08
CA ASP A 298 9.37 17.73 -12.25
C ASP A 298 10.35 16.58 -12.47
N THR A 299 10.62 16.28 -13.75
CA THR A 299 11.70 15.37 -14.11
C THR A 299 13.01 16.15 -14.11
N ASP A 300 13.98 15.71 -13.32
CA ASP A 300 15.32 16.28 -13.30
C ASP A 300 16.34 15.26 -13.82
N LEU A 301 16.62 15.33 -15.11
CA LEU A 301 17.61 14.47 -15.75
C LEU A 301 19.06 14.82 -15.35
N SER A 302 19.31 16.00 -14.77
CA SER A 302 20.64 16.39 -14.31
C SER A 302 21.05 15.56 -13.07
N GLN A 303 20.08 15.06 -12.32
CA GLN A 303 20.29 14.22 -11.12
C GLN A 303 20.11 12.71 -11.37
N LEU A 304 20.06 12.28 -12.63
CA LEU A 304 19.79 10.89 -13.01
C LEU A 304 20.68 9.87 -12.27
N GLN A 305 21.96 10.16 -12.09
CA GLN A 305 22.87 9.26 -11.37
C GLN A 305 22.48 9.13 -9.89
N HIS A 306 22.14 10.25 -9.24
CA HIS A 306 21.67 10.26 -7.86
C HIS A 306 20.34 9.56 -7.74
N GLY A 307 19.36 9.90 -8.59
CA GLY A 307 18.04 9.27 -8.62
C GLY A 307 18.11 7.76 -8.88
N ALA A 308 18.99 7.30 -9.78
CA ALA A 308 19.23 5.87 -10.00
C ALA A 308 19.76 5.17 -8.74
N TRP A 309 20.68 5.82 -8.02
CA TRP A 309 21.25 5.28 -6.79
C TRP A 309 20.21 5.21 -5.67
N VAL A 310 19.43 6.28 -5.46
CA VAL A 310 18.36 6.32 -4.45
C VAL A 310 17.26 5.31 -4.79
N THR A 311 16.87 5.20 -6.07
CA THR A 311 15.89 4.19 -6.54
C THR A 311 16.36 2.78 -6.25
N PHE A 312 17.63 2.47 -6.53
CA PHE A 312 18.21 1.16 -6.24
C PHE A 312 18.22 0.85 -4.75
N GLN A 313 18.67 1.79 -3.91
CA GLN A 313 18.63 1.62 -2.46
C GLN A 313 17.20 1.51 -1.94
N GLY A 314 16.26 2.35 -2.43
CA GLY A 314 14.85 2.30 -2.07
C GLY A 314 14.20 0.96 -2.42
N PHE A 315 14.51 0.39 -3.59
CA PHE A 315 14.08 -0.96 -3.93
C PHE A 315 14.61 -2.01 -2.93
N LEU A 316 15.88 -1.96 -2.58
CA LEU A 316 16.44 -2.87 -1.59
C LEU A 316 15.82 -2.65 -0.20
N GLU A 317 15.57 -1.40 0.19
CA GLU A 317 14.94 -1.05 1.47
C GLU A 317 13.53 -1.62 1.58
N LEU A 318 12.70 -1.48 0.53
CA LEU A 318 11.35 -2.05 0.47
C LEU A 318 11.35 -3.57 0.70
N PHE A 319 12.35 -4.28 0.18
CA PHE A 319 12.51 -5.71 0.42
C PHE A 319 13.30 -6.04 1.70
N GLY A 320 13.68 -5.05 2.51
CA GLY A 320 14.45 -5.24 3.73
C GLY A 320 15.90 -5.66 3.50
N ALA A 321 16.43 -5.45 2.30
CA ALA A 321 17.71 -5.98 1.83
C ALA A 321 18.78 -4.87 1.60
N ASN A 322 18.60 -3.66 2.14
CA ASN A 322 19.54 -2.56 1.92
C ASN A 322 20.83 -2.76 2.72
N VAL A 323 21.85 -3.26 2.02
CA VAL A 323 23.18 -3.52 2.59
C VAL A 323 24.09 -2.29 2.59
N PHE A 324 23.73 -1.23 1.86
CA PHE A 324 24.61 -0.05 1.64
C PHE A 324 24.43 1.03 2.69
N LYS A 325 23.24 1.14 3.25
CA LYS A 325 22.93 2.11 4.30
C LYS A 325 21.97 1.45 5.30
N PRO A 326 22.45 0.46 6.07
CA PRO A 326 21.61 -0.13 7.09
C PRO A 326 21.26 0.95 8.11
N THR A 327 20.00 1.29 8.19
CA THR A 327 19.46 2.16 9.23
C THR A 327 19.24 1.27 10.46
N PHE A 328 20.18 1.29 11.38
CA PHE A 328 20.07 0.54 12.64
C PHE A 328 19.23 1.36 13.61
N PHE A 329 17.96 1.05 13.70
CA PHE A 329 17.05 1.64 14.70
C PHE A 329 17.00 0.85 16.00
N GLY A 330 17.53 -0.37 15.98
CA GLY A 330 17.45 -1.27 17.13
C GLY A 330 18.69 -1.23 18.03
N THR A 331 18.53 -1.79 19.21
CA THR A 331 19.62 -1.93 20.20
C THR A 331 20.61 -3.06 19.86
N ARG A 332 20.38 -3.79 18.75
CA ARG A 332 21.17 -4.98 18.38
C ARG A 332 21.54 -4.99 16.89
N PRO A 333 22.44 -4.11 16.46
CA PRO A 333 22.81 -3.95 15.04
C PRO A 333 23.31 -5.24 14.37
N ALA A 334 23.97 -6.14 15.11
CA ALA A 334 24.43 -7.42 14.56
C ALA A 334 23.27 -8.34 14.11
N LEU A 335 22.14 -8.32 14.82
CA LEU A 335 20.94 -9.06 14.39
C LEU A 335 20.30 -8.43 13.15
N GLU A 336 20.30 -7.12 13.05
CA GLU A 336 19.75 -6.42 11.89
C GLU A 336 20.55 -6.75 10.63
N VAL A 337 21.86 -6.84 10.70
CA VAL A 337 22.71 -7.32 9.58
C VAL A 337 22.32 -8.73 9.13
N VAL A 338 22.06 -9.64 10.08
CA VAL A 338 21.62 -11.00 9.76
C VAL A 338 20.24 -10.97 9.07
N PHE A 339 19.30 -10.14 9.54
CA PHE A 339 17.99 -10.02 8.92
C PHE A 339 18.08 -9.42 7.51
N VAL A 340 18.90 -8.39 7.29
CA VAL A 340 19.16 -7.83 5.96
C VAL A 340 19.70 -8.92 5.01
N ALA A 341 20.65 -9.74 5.46
CA ALA A 341 21.19 -10.83 4.65
C ALA A 341 20.12 -11.89 4.30
N ILE A 342 19.19 -12.18 5.22
CA ILE A 342 18.07 -13.09 4.97
C ILE A 342 17.10 -12.50 3.95
N HIS A 343 16.78 -11.20 4.07
CA HIS A 343 15.88 -10.48 3.17
C HIS A 343 16.46 -10.33 1.75
N LEU A 344 17.80 -10.32 1.61
CA LEU A 344 18.46 -10.30 0.31
C LEU A 344 18.06 -11.49 -0.58
N ALA A 345 17.82 -12.65 0.02
CA ALA A 345 17.29 -13.80 -0.72
C ALA A 345 15.90 -13.51 -1.32
N GLY A 346 15.05 -12.80 -0.59
CA GLY A 346 13.74 -12.36 -1.07
C GLY A 346 13.84 -11.36 -2.22
N ALA A 347 14.71 -10.37 -2.09
CA ALA A 347 14.96 -9.38 -3.16
C ALA A 347 15.48 -10.06 -4.45
N ILE A 348 16.42 -11.01 -4.33
CA ILE A 348 16.93 -11.78 -5.46
C ILE A 348 15.80 -12.58 -6.14
N LEU A 349 14.90 -13.21 -5.37
CA LEU A 349 13.76 -13.94 -5.92
C LEU A 349 12.79 -13.00 -6.65
N ALA A 350 12.56 -11.79 -6.14
CA ALA A 350 11.72 -10.79 -6.80
C ALA A 350 12.34 -10.30 -8.12
N VAL A 351 13.64 -10.01 -8.14
CA VAL A 351 14.38 -9.61 -9.36
C VAL A 351 14.38 -10.74 -10.39
N TRP A 352 14.62 -11.98 -9.97
CA TRP A 352 14.53 -13.13 -10.86
C TRP A 352 13.13 -13.30 -11.43
N ALA A 353 12.08 -13.20 -10.59
CA ALA A 353 10.70 -13.26 -11.05
C ALA A 353 10.37 -12.13 -12.03
N LEU A 354 10.88 -10.91 -11.81
CA LEU A 354 10.75 -9.79 -12.73
C LEU A 354 11.37 -10.12 -14.09
N GLY A 355 12.61 -10.62 -14.13
CA GLY A 355 13.28 -11.01 -15.38
C GLY A 355 12.50 -12.10 -16.15
N VAL A 356 11.98 -13.11 -15.45
CA VAL A 356 11.11 -14.15 -16.05
C VAL A 356 9.78 -13.56 -16.52
N GLY A 357 9.21 -12.61 -15.80
CA GLY A 357 7.97 -11.90 -16.16
C GLY A 357 8.15 -11.09 -17.45
N LEU A 358 9.22 -10.32 -17.55
CA LEU A 358 9.58 -9.54 -18.75
C LEU A 358 9.79 -10.44 -19.97
N ALA A 359 10.47 -11.57 -19.82
CA ALA A 359 10.64 -12.55 -20.89
C ALA A 359 9.31 -13.18 -21.38
N ARG A 360 8.22 -12.98 -20.64
CA ARG A 360 6.89 -13.53 -20.96
C ARG A 360 5.86 -12.51 -21.39
N ILE A 361 6.23 -11.24 -21.59
CA ILE A 361 5.29 -10.14 -21.90
C ILE A 361 4.36 -10.50 -23.07
N PHE A 362 4.90 -11.08 -24.14
CA PHE A 362 4.15 -11.41 -25.35
C PHE A 362 3.63 -12.84 -25.40
N ARG A 363 3.78 -13.62 -24.31
CA ARG A 363 3.24 -14.98 -24.27
C ARG A 363 1.73 -14.94 -24.07
N PRO A 364 0.94 -15.70 -24.85
CA PRO A 364 -0.50 -15.81 -24.62
C PRO A 364 -0.78 -16.50 -23.26
N GLY A 365 -1.85 -16.11 -22.60
CA GLY A 365 -2.27 -16.71 -21.34
C GLY A 365 -2.56 -15.68 -20.26
N GLU A 366 -1.88 -15.79 -19.14
CA GLU A 366 -2.08 -14.97 -17.95
C GLU A 366 -1.73 -13.49 -18.18
N LEU A 367 -2.61 -12.57 -17.78
CA LEU A 367 -2.43 -11.12 -17.94
C LEU A 367 -1.62 -10.51 -16.78
N ILE A 368 -1.76 -11.05 -15.57
CA ILE A 368 -1.19 -10.47 -14.34
C ILE A 368 0.33 -10.39 -14.39
N VAL A 369 1.00 -11.49 -14.79
CA VAL A 369 2.47 -11.56 -14.80
C VAL A 369 3.11 -10.47 -15.67
N PRO A 370 2.74 -10.31 -16.98
CA PRO A 370 3.34 -9.27 -17.80
C PRO A 370 2.99 -7.86 -17.33
N VAL A 371 1.77 -7.63 -16.85
CA VAL A 371 1.37 -6.31 -16.35
C VAL A 371 2.18 -5.92 -15.12
N PHE A 372 2.38 -6.83 -14.16
CA PHE A 372 3.18 -6.55 -12.96
C PHE A 372 4.65 -6.31 -13.30
N ALA A 373 5.19 -7.06 -14.26
CA ALA A 373 6.57 -6.83 -14.71
C ALA A 373 6.73 -5.43 -15.33
N VAL A 374 5.77 -4.99 -16.16
CA VAL A 374 5.77 -3.64 -16.74
C VAL A 374 5.53 -2.58 -15.66
N ALA A 375 4.62 -2.82 -14.69
CA ALA A 375 4.34 -1.90 -13.59
C ALA A 375 5.60 -1.63 -12.73
N ILE A 376 6.34 -2.68 -12.39
CA ILE A 376 7.58 -2.54 -11.62
C ILE A 376 8.60 -1.69 -12.41
N VAL A 377 8.81 -1.98 -13.69
CA VAL A 377 9.77 -1.22 -14.52
C VAL A 377 9.32 0.22 -14.71
N ALA A 378 8.02 0.46 -14.95
CA ALA A 378 7.48 1.80 -15.14
C ALA A 378 7.62 2.65 -13.88
N ASN A 379 7.28 2.10 -12.71
CA ASN A 379 7.37 2.82 -11.44
C ASN A 379 8.85 3.10 -11.06
N LEU A 380 9.74 2.10 -11.18
CA LEU A 380 11.18 2.30 -10.96
C LEU A 380 11.75 3.39 -11.90
N GLY A 381 11.40 3.32 -13.18
CA GLY A 381 11.88 4.29 -14.17
C GLY A 381 11.36 5.71 -13.91
N ALA A 382 10.08 5.85 -13.57
CA ALA A 382 9.48 7.14 -13.27
C ALA A 382 10.09 7.75 -11.98
N TYR A 383 10.21 6.96 -10.92
CA TYR A 383 10.82 7.43 -9.67
C TYR A 383 12.29 7.86 -9.87
N MET A 384 13.07 7.08 -10.61
CA MET A 384 14.48 7.36 -10.90
C MET A 384 14.73 8.74 -11.54
N ILE A 385 13.80 9.21 -12.35
CA ILE A 385 13.90 10.50 -13.05
C ILE A 385 13.09 11.61 -12.37
N SER A 386 12.40 11.32 -11.26
CA SER A 386 11.59 12.30 -10.54
C SER A 386 12.44 13.13 -9.57
N THR A 387 11.98 14.35 -9.28
CA THR A 387 12.54 15.19 -8.22
C THR A 387 12.33 14.62 -6.81
N HIS A 388 11.52 13.58 -6.65
CA HIS A 388 11.25 12.90 -5.37
C HIS A 388 12.33 11.89 -4.98
N ALA A 389 13.20 11.49 -5.93
CA ALA A 389 14.30 10.57 -5.66
C ALA A 389 15.50 11.26 -4.98
N GLN A 390 15.26 11.98 -3.86
CA GLN A 390 16.28 12.70 -3.12
C GLN A 390 16.87 11.90 -1.96
N ASP A 391 16.02 11.13 -1.27
CA ASP A 391 16.39 10.30 -0.15
C ASP A 391 15.55 9.01 -0.07
N LEU A 392 15.82 8.18 0.94
CA LEU A 392 15.11 6.90 1.10
C LEU A 392 13.67 7.06 1.57
N LEU A 393 13.28 8.18 2.17
CA LEU A 393 11.91 8.39 2.61
C LEU A 393 10.95 8.52 1.41
N GLY A 394 11.42 9.14 0.33
CA GLY A 394 10.68 9.19 -0.94
C GLY A 394 10.38 7.82 -1.56
N ALA A 395 11.09 6.74 -1.15
CA ALA A 395 10.83 5.39 -1.63
C ALA A 395 9.41 4.87 -1.30
N ARG A 396 8.62 5.57 -0.46
CA ARG A 396 7.20 5.31 -0.23
C ARG A 396 6.38 5.35 -1.53
N GLU A 397 6.77 6.16 -2.51
CA GLU A 397 6.15 6.19 -3.84
C GLU A 397 6.38 4.90 -4.65
N MET A 398 7.36 4.11 -4.26
CA MET A 398 7.61 2.78 -4.80
C MET A 398 7.02 1.65 -3.96
N ALA A 399 6.25 1.92 -2.90
CA ALA A 399 5.77 0.89 -1.95
C ALA A 399 5.00 -0.25 -2.62
N ALA A 400 4.26 0.03 -3.72
CA ALA A 400 3.56 -0.98 -4.50
C ALA A 400 4.48 -2.05 -5.11
N LEU A 401 5.79 -1.78 -5.28
CA LEU A 401 6.74 -2.74 -5.87
C LEU A 401 6.90 -3.99 -5.00
N LEU A 402 6.80 -3.84 -3.69
CA LEU A 402 6.92 -4.97 -2.77
C LEU A 402 5.81 -6.01 -3.00
N PRO A 403 4.50 -5.67 -2.92
CA PRO A 403 3.44 -6.65 -3.19
C PRO A 403 3.42 -7.12 -4.65
N LEU A 404 3.72 -6.28 -5.63
CA LEU A 404 3.80 -6.70 -7.04
C LEU A 404 4.92 -7.71 -7.25
N GLY A 405 6.12 -7.47 -6.72
CA GLY A 405 7.26 -8.38 -6.78
C GLY A 405 7.01 -9.69 -6.03
N ALA A 406 6.39 -9.62 -4.86
CA ALA A 406 6.01 -10.79 -4.08
C ALA A 406 5.00 -11.69 -4.83
N VAL A 407 3.99 -11.10 -5.47
CA VAL A 407 3.02 -11.84 -6.30
C VAL A 407 3.69 -12.47 -7.51
N LEU A 408 4.59 -11.75 -8.20
CA LEU A 408 5.36 -12.30 -9.32
C LEU A 408 6.19 -13.51 -8.88
N ALA A 409 6.94 -13.37 -7.78
CA ALA A 409 7.74 -14.46 -7.22
C ALA A 409 6.85 -15.66 -6.85
N GLY A 410 5.73 -15.42 -6.17
CA GLY A 410 4.77 -16.45 -5.83
C GLY A 410 4.25 -17.21 -7.04
N ARG A 411 3.77 -16.51 -8.08
CA ARG A 411 3.20 -17.12 -9.30
C ARG A 411 4.22 -17.85 -10.16
N LEU A 412 5.42 -17.33 -10.28
CA LEU A 412 6.43 -17.86 -11.18
C LEU A 412 7.34 -18.90 -10.55
N LEU A 413 7.63 -18.77 -9.25
CA LEU A 413 8.64 -19.56 -8.56
C LEU A 413 8.05 -20.50 -7.50
N GLY A 414 6.88 -20.19 -6.92
CA GLY A 414 6.33 -20.96 -5.80
C GLY A 414 6.20 -22.47 -6.06
N ASP A 415 5.65 -22.87 -7.21
CA ASP A 415 5.50 -24.28 -7.58
C ASP A 415 6.87 -24.93 -7.88
N ARG A 416 7.81 -24.19 -8.46
CA ARG A 416 9.18 -24.67 -8.74
C ARG A 416 9.93 -24.93 -7.45
N ILE A 417 9.90 -23.97 -6.52
CA ILE A 417 10.51 -24.11 -5.21
C ILE A 417 9.93 -25.33 -4.47
N ALA A 418 8.60 -25.49 -4.48
CA ALA A 418 7.96 -26.66 -3.88
C ALA A 418 8.36 -27.98 -4.54
N THR A 419 8.62 -27.97 -5.85
CA THR A 419 9.10 -29.15 -6.58
C THR A 419 10.55 -29.46 -6.22
N TRP A 420 11.43 -28.46 -6.20
CA TRP A 420 12.82 -28.61 -5.79
C TRP A 420 12.94 -29.07 -4.33
N THR A 421 12.11 -28.53 -3.44
CA THR A 421 12.06 -28.95 -2.03
C THR A 421 11.70 -30.43 -1.90
N ARG A 422 10.82 -30.95 -2.75
CA ARG A 422 10.48 -32.38 -2.77
C ARG A 422 11.58 -33.24 -3.39
N ALA A 423 12.19 -32.79 -4.50
CA ALA A 423 13.20 -33.51 -5.24
C ALA A 423 14.55 -33.59 -4.49
N ALA A 424 14.96 -32.51 -3.85
CA ALA A 424 16.21 -32.37 -3.15
C ALA A 424 16.00 -31.97 -1.67
N ARG A 425 15.14 -32.72 -0.97
CA ARG A 425 14.64 -32.40 0.38
C ARG A 425 15.77 -32.12 1.38
N ARG A 426 16.84 -32.91 1.34
CA ARG A 426 17.97 -32.77 2.26
C ARG A 426 18.67 -31.40 2.20
N TRP A 427 18.62 -30.72 1.04
CA TRP A 427 19.26 -29.42 0.83
C TRP A 427 18.27 -28.26 0.98
N PHE A 428 17.09 -28.38 0.35
CA PHE A 428 16.13 -27.27 0.30
C PHE A 428 15.33 -27.09 1.59
N VAL A 429 14.99 -28.16 2.31
CA VAL A 429 14.24 -28.04 3.57
C VAL A 429 15.02 -27.25 4.62
N PRO A 430 16.31 -27.52 4.90
CA PRO A 430 17.07 -26.68 5.84
C PRO A 430 17.11 -25.20 5.43
N VAL A 431 17.40 -24.90 4.15
CA VAL A 431 17.47 -23.53 3.64
C VAL A 431 16.13 -22.80 3.82
N ILE A 432 15.03 -23.41 3.39
CA ILE A 432 13.70 -22.80 3.54
C ILE A 432 13.33 -22.63 5.02
N SER A 433 13.69 -23.60 5.88
CA SER A 433 13.44 -23.51 7.32
C SER A 433 14.23 -22.36 7.96
N VAL A 434 15.49 -22.18 7.60
CA VAL A 434 16.34 -21.08 8.10
C VAL A 434 15.77 -19.74 7.62
N LEU A 435 15.43 -19.61 6.33
CA LEU A 435 14.82 -18.37 5.80
C LEU A 435 13.49 -18.07 6.51
N THR A 436 12.61 -19.06 6.64
CA THR A 436 11.31 -18.88 7.32
C THR A 436 11.50 -18.51 8.78
N ALA A 437 12.39 -19.19 9.50
CA ALA A 437 12.71 -18.86 10.89
C ALA A 437 13.30 -17.44 11.00
N GLY A 438 14.16 -17.05 10.06
CA GLY A 438 14.73 -15.71 10.00
C GLY A 438 13.70 -14.61 9.79
N TYR A 439 12.76 -14.79 8.86
CA TYR A 439 11.64 -13.84 8.66
C TYR A 439 10.72 -13.76 9.89
N LEU A 440 10.41 -14.90 10.53
CA LEU A 440 9.61 -14.91 11.76
C LEU A 440 10.36 -14.24 12.93
N ALA A 441 11.66 -14.48 13.05
CA ALA A 441 12.50 -13.82 14.04
C ALA A 441 12.60 -12.31 13.80
N ALA A 442 12.73 -11.87 12.54
CA ALA A 442 12.73 -10.46 12.18
C ALA A 442 11.38 -9.79 12.49
N LEU A 443 10.24 -10.46 12.19
CA LEU A 443 8.91 -9.98 12.57
C LEU A 443 8.78 -9.82 14.09
N GLY A 444 9.20 -10.82 14.87
CA GLY A 444 9.20 -10.76 16.34
C GLY A 444 10.13 -9.67 16.89
N PHE A 445 11.31 -9.50 16.27
CA PHE A 445 12.27 -8.45 16.63
C PHE A 445 11.70 -7.05 16.36
N GLY A 446 11.07 -6.83 15.20
CA GLY A 446 10.38 -5.57 14.89
C GLY A 446 9.26 -5.26 15.87
N ALA A 447 8.41 -6.25 16.18
CA ALA A 447 7.30 -6.10 17.12
C ALA A 447 7.76 -5.88 18.59
N ALA A 448 8.99 -6.29 18.93
CA ALA A 448 9.55 -6.14 20.27
C ALA A 448 10.28 -4.80 20.48
N GLN A 449 10.39 -3.94 19.46
CA GLN A 449 11.00 -2.63 19.61
C GLN A 449 10.21 -1.77 20.60
N ALA A 450 10.92 -0.96 21.36
CA ALA A 450 10.30 0.00 22.27
C ALA A 450 9.53 1.06 21.46
N PRO A 451 8.31 1.40 21.88
CA PRO A 451 7.61 2.53 21.30
C PRO A 451 8.41 3.82 21.51
N VAL A 452 8.46 4.67 20.51
CA VAL A 452 8.94 6.04 20.67
C VAL A 452 7.73 6.95 20.95
N PRO A 453 7.91 8.04 21.71
CA PRO A 453 6.84 9.02 21.90
C PRO A 453 6.32 9.50 20.55
N ALA A 454 5.02 9.70 20.45
CA ALA A 454 4.42 10.27 19.25
C ALA A 454 5.08 11.63 18.95
N GLY A 455 5.43 11.87 17.70
CA GLY A 455 5.97 13.16 17.28
C GLY A 455 5.06 14.30 17.77
N GLY A 456 5.64 15.24 18.51
CA GLY A 456 4.87 16.34 19.11
C GLY A 456 4.19 16.02 20.46
N GLU A 457 4.22 14.80 21.00
CA GLU A 457 3.57 14.46 22.26
C GLU A 457 4.14 15.25 23.48
N PRO A 458 5.45 15.36 23.69
CA PRO A 458 5.99 16.20 24.77
C PRO A 458 5.59 17.66 24.63
N LEU A 459 5.64 18.19 23.41
CA LEU A 459 5.23 19.56 23.10
C LEU A 459 3.73 19.76 23.35
N ALA A 460 2.88 18.84 22.88
CA ALA A 460 1.43 18.88 23.08
C ALA A 460 1.06 18.84 24.56
N GLY A 461 1.67 17.96 25.34
CA GLY A 461 1.47 17.85 26.79
C GLY A 461 1.86 19.13 27.54
N TRP A 462 3.01 19.71 27.19
CA TRP A 462 3.44 20.97 27.80
C TRP A 462 2.51 22.14 27.45
N LEU A 463 2.13 22.28 26.16
CA LEU A 463 1.19 23.32 25.72
C LEU A 463 -0.15 23.22 26.45
N ALA A 464 -0.72 22.02 26.55
CA ALA A 464 -1.97 21.76 27.27
C ALA A 464 -1.86 22.15 28.75
N ALA A 465 -0.76 21.75 29.42
CA ALA A 465 -0.52 22.07 30.85
C ALA A 465 -0.42 23.58 31.12
N HIS A 466 -0.02 24.37 30.12
CA HIS A 466 0.09 25.82 30.21
C HIS A 466 -1.12 26.58 29.64
N GLY A 467 -2.21 25.89 29.31
CA GLY A 467 -3.42 26.48 28.75
C GLY A 467 -3.24 27.08 27.35
N LEU A 468 -2.19 26.69 26.63
CA LEU A 468 -1.90 27.11 25.27
C LEU A 468 -2.60 26.15 24.30
N THR A 469 -3.88 26.42 24.03
CA THR A 469 -4.75 25.49 23.29
C THR A 469 -4.79 25.73 21.78
N ARG A 470 -4.35 26.91 21.32
CA ARG A 470 -4.33 27.20 19.88
C ARG A 470 -3.17 28.10 19.51
N GLY A 471 -2.42 27.69 18.47
CA GLY A 471 -1.24 28.42 18.01
C GLY A 471 -0.81 28.05 16.60
N LEU A 472 0.41 28.46 16.27
CA LEU A 472 1.03 28.27 14.96
C LEU A 472 2.36 27.54 15.10
N ALA A 473 2.73 26.76 14.10
CA ALA A 473 4.03 26.11 14.01
C ALA A 473 4.43 25.87 12.55
N SER A 474 5.65 25.36 12.32
CA SER A 474 5.98 24.82 11.02
C SER A 474 5.18 23.55 10.76
N TYR A 475 5.12 23.15 9.49
CA TYR A 475 4.34 21.98 9.03
C TYR A 475 4.60 20.71 9.85
N TRP A 476 5.87 20.43 10.14
CA TRP A 476 6.26 19.18 10.81
C TRP A 476 5.76 19.05 12.26
N GLN A 477 5.49 20.18 12.93
CA GLN A 477 4.97 20.21 14.29
C GLN A 477 3.47 20.40 14.35
N ALA A 478 2.87 21.04 13.35
CA ALA A 478 1.47 21.47 13.42
C ALA A 478 0.49 20.30 13.58
N ASN A 479 0.38 19.47 12.55
CA ASN A 479 -0.60 18.37 12.52
C ASN A 479 -0.26 17.30 13.57
N SER A 480 1.03 16.95 13.73
CA SER A 480 1.46 15.95 14.70
C SER A 480 1.16 16.36 16.15
N THR A 481 1.36 17.64 16.53
CA THR A 481 0.99 18.16 17.86
C THR A 481 -0.52 18.12 18.09
N THR A 482 -1.30 18.47 17.06
CA THR A 482 -2.77 18.45 17.14
C THR A 482 -3.28 17.03 17.36
N VAL A 483 -2.77 16.05 16.59
CA VAL A 483 -3.15 14.62 16.74
C VAL A 483 -2.63 14.04 18.06
N ALA A 484 -1.39 14.36 18.45
CA ALA A 484 -0.80 13.89 19.70
C ALA A 484 -1.59 14.35 20.94
N SER A 485 -2.20 15.55 20.88
CA SER A 485 -3.11 16.05 21.92
C SER A 485 -4.54 15.53 21.79
N SER A 486 -4.86 14.68 20.83
CA SER A 486 -6.24 14.27 20.49
C SER A 486 -7.15 15.49 20.22
N GLY A 487 -6.61 16.55 19.61
CA GLY A 487 -7.32 17.77 19.28
C GLY A 487 -7.50 18.79 20.40
N HIS A 488 -6.97 18.54 21.61
CA HIS A 488 -7.05 19.50 22.72
C HIS A 488 -6.18 20.74 22.49
N VAL A 489 -5.05 20.57 21.81
CA VAL A 489 -4.18 21.64 21.33
C VAL A 489 -4.25 21.64 19.81
N VAL A 490 -4.70 22.74 19.22
CA VAL A 490 -4.79 22.89 17.76
C VAL A 490 -3.68 23.80 17.28
N VAL A 491 -2.82 23.28 16.42
CA VAL A 491 -1.69 24.02 15.86
C VAL A 491 -1.84 24.06 14.34
N SER A 492 -1.84 25.27 13.78
CA SER A 492 -1.96 25.47 12.33
C SER A 492 -0.59 25.74 11.70
N ALA A 493 -0.37 25.17 10.51
CA ALA A 493 0.92 25.26 9.82
C ALA A 493 1.15 26.65 9.19
N VAL A 494 2.33 27.22 9.41
CA VAL A 494 2.74 28.48 8.79
C VAL A 494 4.15 28.39 8.22
N VAL A 495 4.45 29.25 7.25
CA VAL A 495 5.72 29.32 6.56
C VAL A 495 6.13 30.80 6.40
N PRO A 496 7.44 31.13 6.44
CA PRO A 496 7.92 32.45 6.03
C PRO A 496 7.67 32.69 4.53
N ASP A 497 7.17 33.85 4.19
CA ASP A 497 7.09 34.34 2.81
C ASP A 497 8.44 34.94 2.35
N VAL A 498 8.46 35.48 1.12
CA VAL A 498 9.66 36.14 0.54
C VAL A 498 10.13 37.40 1.29
N ARG A 499 9.34 37.90 2.24
CA ARG A 499 9.63 39.06 3.10
C ARG A 499 9.88 38.63 4.55
N ASP A 500 10.06 37.35 4.80
CA ASP A 500 10.19 36.74 6.11
C ASP A 500 8.96 36.96 7.04
N HIS A 501 7.76 37.26 6.48
CA HIS A 501 6.53 37.28 7.25
C HIS A 501 5.88 35.90 7.25
N LEU A 502 5.25 35.50 8.35
CA LEU A 502 4.52 34.25 8.43
C LEU A 502 3.19 34.35 7.69
N VAL A 503 2.95 33.36 6.83
CA VAL A 503 1.70 33.17 6.10
C VAL A 503 1.19 31.73 6.30
N PRO A 504 -0.10 31.45 6.08
CA PRO A 504 -0.63 30.08 6.12
C PRO A 504 0.11 29.17 5.14
N TYR A 505 0.49 28.00 5.59
CA TYR A 505 1.06 26.99 4.72
C TYR A 505 -0.07 26.19 4.06
N LEU A 506 -0.26 26.40 2.73
CA LEU A 506 -1.36 25.80 1.96
C LEU A 506 -0.99 24.37 1.51
N TRP A 507 -0.66 23.53 2.48
CA TRP A 507 -0.35 22.13 2.29
C TRP A 507 -0.90 21.35 3.48
N GLU A 508 -1.82 20.41 3.21
CA GLU A 508 -2.47 19.59 4.25
C GLU A 508 -3.00 20.41 5.44
N SER A 509 -3.69 21.50 5.13
CA SER A 509 -4.16 22.48 6.10
C SER A 509 -5.63 22.83 5.91
N ASP A 510 -6.34 22.99 7.02
CA ASP A 510 -7.70 23.55 7.06
C ASP A 510 -7.64 25.07 7.16
N LEU A 511 -8.04 25.77 6.10
CA LEU A 511 -8.08 27.23 6.06
C LEU A 511 -9.02 27.85 7.11
N ALA A 512 -10.05 27.12 7.54
CA ALA A 512 -10.95 27.61 8.58
C ALA A 512 -10.22 27.80 9.91
N SER A 513 -9.13 27.09 10.15
CA SER A 513 -8.33 27.19 11.38
C SER A 513 -7.63 28.55 11.55
N TYR A 514 -7.44 29.30 10.46
CA TYR A 514 -6.78 30.62 10.47
C TYR A 514 -7.77 31.80 10.61
N ASP A 515 -9.07 31.54 10.81
CA ASP A 515 -10.05 32.59 10.91
C ASP A 515 -10.03 33.28 12.30
N PRO A 516 -9.56 34.56 12.42
CA PRO A 516 -9.49 35.25 13.70
C PRO A 516 -10.87 35.59 14.30
N ALA A 517 -11.93 35.55 13.50
CA ALA A 517 -13.30 35.76 14.00
C ALA A 517 -13.84 34.51 14.73
N ARG A 518 -13.32 33.36 14.41
CA ARG A 518 -13.75 32.07 14.99
C ARG A 518 -12.77 31.54 16.03
N HIS A 519 -11.49 31.89 15.91
CA HIS A 519 -10.42 31.29 16.69
C HIS A 519 -9.49 32.32 17.29
N PHE A 520 -9.01 32.03 18.49
CA PHE A 520 -8.00 32.81 19.17
C PHE A 520 -6.72 31.98 19.32
N ALA A 521 -5.67 32.33 18.59
CA ALA A 521 -4.34 31.75 18.72
C ALA A 521 -3.38 32.77 19.31
N ASN A 522 -2.52 32.32 20.24
CA ASN A 522 -1.67 33.23 20.98
C ASN A 522 -0.21 32.75 21.14
N PHE A 523 0.18 31.66 20.48
CA PHE A 523 1.56 31.19 20.52
C PHE A 523 2.06 30.77 19.13
N VAL A 524 3.38 30.76 19.00
CA VAL A 524 4.13 30.20 17.86
C VAL A 524 5.23 29.29 18.39
N VAL A 525 5.33 28.07 17.87
CA VAL A 525 6.50 27.22 18.05
C VAL A 525 7.54 27.71 17.04
N ALA A 526 8.53 28.46 17.53
CA ALA A 526 9.39 29.28 16.69
C ALA A 526 10.78 28.69 16.43
N ASP A 527 11.19 27.70 17.21
CA ASP A 527 12.45 26.98 17.05
C ASP A 527 12.34 25.57 17.65
N GLY A 528 13.19 24.65 17.21
CA GLY A 528 13.21 23.28 17.71
C GLY A 528 13.47 22.23 16.62
N PRO A 529 13.42 20.94 16.98
CA PRO A 529 13.62 19.85 16.02
C PRO A 529 12.64 19.96 14.85
N SER A 530 13.18 19.93 13.63
CA SER A 530 12.40 20.04 12.38
C SER A 530 11.56 21.32 12.21
N VAL A 531 11.77 22.36 13.02
CA VAL A 531 11.22 23.70 12.78
C VAL A 531 12.02 24.36 11.65
N TRP A 532 11.34 25.07 10.76
CA TRP A 532 12.02 25.76 9.67
C TRP A 532 12.94 26.85 10.18
N PRO A 533 14.16 26.97 9.61
CA PRO A 533 15.08 28.02 10.00
C PRO A 533 14.46 29.42 9.86
N GLY A 534 14.74 30.31 10.81
CA GLY A 534 14.24 31.69 10.77
C GLY A 534 12.83 31.91 11.32
N MET A 535 12.08 30.87 11.68
CA MET A 535 10.71 31.01 12.20
C MET A 535 10.59 31.98 13.37
N GLN A 536 11.58 32.05 14.26
CA GLN A 536 11.57 32.98 15.38
C GLN A 536 11.60 34.43 14.91
N LEU A 537 12.47 34.76 13.97
CA LEU A 537 12.57 36.09 13.38
C LEU A 537 11.25 36.43 12.63
N SER A 538 10.78 35.53 11.81
CA SER A 538 9.55 35.70 11.03
C SER A 538 8.33 35.92 11.92
N ALA A 539 8.23 35.21 13.05
CA ALA A 539 7.16 35.40 14.02
C ALA A 539 7.22 36.81 14.65
N GLN A 540 8.42 37.31 14.98
CA GLN A 540 8.59 38.66 15.54
C GLN A 540 8.32 39.75 14.50
N LEU A 541 8.74 39.56 13.25
CA LEU A 541 8.43 40.50 12.15
C LEU A 541 6.93 40.59 11.90
N THR A 542 6.23 39.45 11.95
CA THR A 542 4.79 39.40 11.67
C THR A 542 3.93 39.92 12.85
N PHE A 543 4.25 39.45 14.07
CA PHE A 543 3.37 39.67 15.23
C PHE A 543 3.89 40.73 16.21
N GLY A 544 5.15 41.15 16.06
CA GLY A 544 5.85 42.02 17.01
C GLY A 544 6.50 41.20 18.14
N HIS A 545 7.03 41.90 19.15
CA HIS A 545 7.69 41.23 20.28
C HIS A 545 6.71 40.38 21.09
N PRO A 546 7.09 39.13 21.43
CA PRO A 546 6.28 38.24 22.26
C PRO A 546 6.21 38.77 23.70
N ALA A 547 5.08 38.52 24.38
CA ALA A 547 4.94 38.82 25.79
C ALA A 547 5.74 37.88 26.69
N ARG A 548 5.91 36.64 26.24
CA ARG A 548 6.69 35.59 26.95
C ARG A 548 7.37 34.68 25.92
N ALA A 549 8.51 34.14 26.32
CA ALA A 549 9.21 33.08 25.59
C ALA A 549 9.52 31.93 26.55
N TYR A 550 9.30 30.72 26.09
CA TYR A 550 9.59 29.48 26.84
C TYR A 550 10.55 28.60 26.03
N HIS A 551 11.43 27.91 26.73
CA HIS A 551 12.33 26.91 26.14
C HIS A 551 12.05 25.56 26.83
N VAL A 552 11.57 24.58 26.06
CA VAL A 552 11.10 23.31 26.58
C VAL A 552 11.46 22.19 25.60
N ASP A 553 12.15 21.17 26.06
CA ASP A 553 12.52 19.98 25.28
C ASP A 553 13.13 20.29 23.91
N GLY A 554 13.94 21.35 23.84
CA GLY A 554 14.58 21.83 22.62
C GLY A 554 13.70 22.72 21.74
N TYR A 555 12.44 23.01 22.13
CA TYR A 555 11.56 23.95 21.44
C TYR A 555 11.60 25.33 22.07
N THR A 556 11.50 26.37 21.23
CA THR A 556 11.24 27.76 21.64
C THR A 556 9.78 28.10 21.31
N ILE A 557 9.02 28.45 22.33
CA ILE A 557 7.61 28.79 22.23
C ILE A 557 7.45 30.28 22.58
N LEU A 558 7.01 31.08 21.61
CA LEU A 558 6.74 32.51 21.76
C LEU A 558 5.25 32.70 22.00
N VAL A 559 4.88 33.51 23.01
CA VAL A 559 3.49 33.73 23.42
C VAL A 559 3.16 35.21 23.40
N TRP A 560 2.01 35.57 22.82
CA TRP A 560 1.44 36.91 22.77
C TRP A 560 0.16 37.03 23.61
N ASN A 561 -0.16 38.22 24.06
CA ASN A 561 -1.43 38.51 24.75
C ASN A 561 -2.57 38.84 23.77
N THR A 562 -2.33 38.80 22.48
CA THR A 562 -3.27 39.14 21.41
C THR A 562 -3.47 37.94 20.48
N ASN A 563 -4.57 37.94 19.72
CA ASN A 563 -4.80 36.93 18.70
C ASN A 563 -3.86 37.15 17.52
N VAL A 564 -2.87 36.24 17.36
CA VAL A 564 -1.87 36.30 16.28
C VAL A 564 -2.52 36.09 14.89
N LEU A 565 -3.64 35.37 14.80
CA LEU A 565 -4.35 35.14 13.53
C LEU A 565 -4.86 36.46 12.89
N ALA A 566 -5.08 37.50 13.69
CA ALA A 566 -5.55 38.79 13.17
C ALA A 566 -4.50 39.55 12.34
N LYS A 567 -3.22 39.19 12.52
CA LYS A 567 -2.08 39.77 11.80
C LYS A 567 -1.53 38.88 10.69
N LEU A 568 -2.06 37.68 10.55
CA LEU A 568 -1.60 36.73 9.54
C LEU A 568 -2.17 37.13 8.18
N ASP A 569 -1.29 37.33 7.19
CA ASP A 569 -1.72 37.65 5.82
C ASP A 569 -2.29 36.35 5.19
N LYS A 570 -3.52 36.44 4.69
CA LYS A 570 -4.25 35.34 4.06
C LYS A 570 -4.24 35.41 2.54
N SER A 571 -3.59 36.42 1.97
CA SER A 571 -3.55 36.67 0.53
C SER A 571 -2.42 35.94 -0.20
N ALA A 572 -1.68 35.09 0.48
CA ALA A 572 -0.56 34.35 -0.08
C ALA A 572 -0.99 33.12 -0.86
#